data_09e40077a581a87c5d80e2a83b7a098a
#
_entry.id   09e40077a581a87c5d80e2a83b7a098a
#
_cell.length_a   1.000
_cell.length_b   1.000
_cell.length_c   1.000
_cell.angle_alpha   90.00
_cell.angle_beta   90.00
_cell.angle_gamma   90.00
#
_symmetry.space_group_name_H-M   'P 1'
#
loop_
_entity.id
_entity.type
_entity.pdbx_description
1 polymer ?
#
loop_
_entity_poly.entity_id
_entity_poly.type
_entity_poly.pdbx_seq_one_letter_code
_entity_poly.pdbx_strand_id
1 'polypeptide(L)'
;MDTRPADALAVLGTADAPVAVLRRDDGWMVAWEPVEVVEVVEGHGAAGLDAIEDLTPGLWAGFLAFELGHAVEAVRPGRASAVAPTVPDGLLVRFARHRHVPDLDGVLPAPLAPVRLGPADRSSLGRSQYIAAAETVLEHIRAGNCYQVNLTRTLEWDTAADPVAMFAALALRKPAPHAGLLRLPTAAGGAVAVVSASPERFLSWTGRAVETRPIKGTAAHPAALERSAKDHAENVMIVDLARNDMGRVCEPGSIQVPELCAVERYPGLAHLVSTVRGTLRADVGLGGLLHATLPPASITGAPKPRVLQIIEDIETVPRGVYCGATGWIDTELHAGDLAVAIRTFTVAGGRTTLGVGGGIVADSDPAREWDETCLKARRLLARTGASDAAPVDVLA
;
A
#
# COMPACT_ATOMS: atom_id res chain seq x y z
N MET A 1 -24.18 12.26 -22.58
CA MET A 1 -23.51 11.66 -23.75
C MET A 1 -23.14 10.22 -23.37
N ASP A 2 -23.75 9.27 -24.06
CA ASP A 2 -23.62 7.84 -23.78
C ASP A 2 -22.27 7.33 -24.30
N THR A 3 -21.24 7.34 -23.43
CA THR A 3 -19.93 6.77 -23.73
C THR A 3 -20.01 5.26 -23.52
N ARG A 4 -20.04 4.54 -24.64
CA ARG A 4 -20.15 3.08 -24.68
C ARG A 4 -19.00 2.37 -23.92
N PRO A 5 -19.21 1.14 -23.43
CA PRO A 5 -18.18 0.31 -22.78
C PRO A 5 -16.89 0.15 -23.61
N ALA A 6 -16.99 0.35 -24.94
CA ALA A 6 -15.87 0.21 -25.88
C ALA A 6 -14.68 1.14 -25.58
N ASP A 7 -14.88 2.33 -24.98
CA ASP A 7 -13.79 3.29 -24.82
C ASP A 7 -12.87 2.94 -23.64
N ALA A 8 -13.42 2.47 -22.52
CA ALA A 8 -12.63 2.00 -21.38
C ALA A 8 -11.87 0.70 -21.71
N LEU A 9 -12.47 -0.17 -22.54
CA LEU A 9 -11.86 -1.41 -23.04
C LEU A 9 -10.69 -1.15 -23.97
N ALA A 10 -10.82 -0.16 -24.86
CA ALA A 10 -9.75 0.22 -25.78
C ALA A 10 -8.51 0.69 -25.03
N VAL A 11 -8.67 1.42 -23.92
CA VAL A 11 -7.55 1.94 -23.12
C VAL A 11 -6.77 0.84 -22.40
N LEU A 12 -7.45 -0.17 -21.84
CA LEU A 12 -6.78 -1.32 -21.21
C LEU A 12 -6.08 -2.21 -22.22
N GLY A 13 -6.60 -2.30 -23.45
CA GLY A 13 -5.98 -3.04 -24.56
C GLY A 13 -4.77 -2.34 -25.16
N THR A 14 -4.54 -1.06 -24.87
CA THR A 14 -3.36 -0.32 -25.33
C THR A 14 -2.25 -0.45 -24.30
N ALA A 15 -1.11 -1.03 -24.68
CA ALA A 15 -0.03 -1.43 -23.76
C ALA A 15 0.46 -0.29 -22.84
N ASP A 16 0.44 0.96 -23.28
CA ASP A 16 1.03 2.09 -22.57
C ASP A 16 0.03 3.19 -22.19
N ALA A 17 -1.28 3.02 -22.49
CA ALA A 17 -2.24 4.08 -22.19
C ALA A 17 -2.43 4.25 -20.66
N PRO A 18 -2.35 5.49 -20.14
CA PRO A 18 -2.60 5.78 -18.74
C PRO A 18 -4.02 5.39 -18.32
N VAL A 19 -4.14 4.71 -17.20
CA VAL A 19 -5.43 4.23 -16.67
C VAL A 19 -5.34 4.01 -15.15
N ALA A 20 -6.47 4.23 -14.46
CA ALA A 20 -6.67 3.78 -13.10
C ALA A 20 -7.92 2.87 -13.04
N VAL A 21 -7.76 1.67 -12.48
CA VAL A 21 -8.84 0.73 -12.19
C VAL A 21 -8.78 0.41 -10.72
N LEU A 22 -9.73 0.88 -9.94
CA LEU A 22 -9.71 0.79 -8.48
C LEU A 22 -10.99 0.17 -7.96
N ARG A 23 -10.86 -0.80 -7.05
CA ARG A 23 -11.99 -1.43 -6.37
C ARG A 23 -12.66 -0.43 -5.43
N ARG A 24 -14.00 -0.41 -5.44
CA ARG A 24 -14.86 0.32 -4.52
C ARG A 24 -15.83 -0.66 -3.85
N ASP A 25 -16.51 -0.23 -2.80
CA ASP A 25 -17.44 -1.08 -2.06
C ASP A 25 -18.56 -1.63 -2.95
N ASP A 26 -18.99 -0.88 -3.97
CA ASP A 26 -20.10 -1.16 -4.87
C ASP A 26 -19.68 -1.56 -6.31
N GLY A 27 -18.39 -1.80 -6.57
CA GLY A 27 -17.90 -2.16 -7.91
C GLY A 27 -16.48 -1.68 -8.17
N TRP A 28 -16.25 -1.17 -9.38
CA TRP A 28 -14.95 -0.70 -9.83
C TRP A 28 -15.07 0.70 -10.45
N MET A 29 -14.12 1.54 -10.13
CA MET A 29 -13.89 2.79 -10.82
C MET A 29 -12.85 2.55 -11.91
N VAL A 30 -13.16 2.97 -13.14
CA VAL A 30 -12.22 3.01 -14.26
C VAL A 30 -12.07 4.45 -14.69
N ALA A 31 -10.83 4.97 -14.70
CA ALA A 31 -10.53 6.33 -15.10
C ALA A 31 -9.48 6.36 -16.20
N TRP A 32 -9.64 7.25 -17.20
CA TRP A 32 -8.78 7.38 -18.37
C TRP A 32 -8.74 8.82 -18.89
N GLU A 33 -7.92 9.09 -19.91
CA GLU A 33 -7.64 10.43 -20.44
C GLU A 33 -7.01 11.35 -19.38
N PRO A 34 -5.71 11.14 -19.04
CA PRO A 34 -5.00 11.98 -18.10
C PRO A 34 -4.90 13.42 -18.62
N VAL A 35 -5.17 14.38 -17.76
CA VAL A 35 -5.15 15.81 -18.11
C VAL A 35 -4.17 16.61 -17.26
N GLU A 36 -3.77 16.07 -16.12
CA GLU A 36 -2.84 16.73 -15.21
C GLU A 36 -2.06 15.69 -14.41
N VAL A 37 -0.80 15.96 -14.11
CA VAL A 37 0.10 15.10 -13.34
C VAL A 37 0.73 15.94 -12.24
N VAL A 38 0.61 15.49 -11.00
CA VAL A 38 1.35 16.01 -9.86
C VAL A 38 2.34 14.92 -9.41
N GLU A 39 3.60 15.24 -9.49
CA GLU A 39 4.70 14.35 -9.10
C GLU A 39 5.46 14.96 -7.92
N VAL A 40 5.53 14.20 -6.83
CA VAL A 40 6.33 14.55 -5.65
C VAL A 40 7.64 13.78 -5.72
N VAL A 41 8.76 14.48 -5.80
CA VAL A 41 10.08 13.88 -5.87
C VAL A 41 10.83 14.05 -4.57
N GLU A 42 11.80 13.17 -4.34
CA GLU A 42 12.66 13.18 -3.15
C GLU A 42 13.27 14.58 -2.88
N GLY A 43 13.26 14.96 -1.63
CA GLY A 43 13.84 16.24 -1.18
C GLY A 43 12.86 17.42 -1.11
N HIS A 44 11.63 17.28 -1.58
CA HIS A 44 10.61 18.32 -1.43
C HIS A 44 9.79 18.21 -0.12
N GLY A 45 9.98 17.16 0.65
CA GLY A 45 9.52 16.99 2.04
C GLY A 45 8.05 17.40 2.26
N ALA A 46 7.83 18.30 3.24
CA ALA A 46 6.51 18.86 3.54
C ALA A 46 5.87 19.55 2.32
N ALA A 47 6.66 20.19 1.45
CA ALA A 47 6.19 20.81 0.21
C ALA A 47 5.48 19.82 -0.74
N GLY A 48 5.81 18.53 -0.68
CA GLY A 48 5.12 17.51 -1.46
C GLY A 48 3.68 17.27 -1.00
N LEU A 49 3.41 17.40 0.30
CA LEU A 49 2.07 17.32 0.86
C LEU A 49 1.28 18.61 0.64
N ASP A 50 1.96 19.76 0.55
CA ASP A 50 1.35 21.03 0.15
C ASP A 50 0.82 20.96 -1.30
N ALA A 51 1.54 20.29 -2.21
CA ALA A 51 1.06 20.06 -3.56
C ALA A 51 -0.22 19.23 -3.62
N ILE A 52 -0.46 18.37 -2.64
CA ILE A 52 -1.70 17.59 -2.53
C ILE A 52 -2.86 18.46 -1.99
N GLU A 53 -2.56 19.45 -1.17
CA GLU A 53 -3.56 20.43 -0.71
C GLU A 53 -4.10 21.27 -1.87
N ASP A 54 -3.25 21.58 -2.85
CA ASP A 54 -3.53 22.47 -3.98
C ASP A 54 -4.02 21.73 -5.25
N LEU A 55 -4.47 20.47 -5.16
CA LEU A 55 -4.99 19.72 -6.29
C LEU A 55 -6.17 20.45 -6.95
N THR A 56 -6.11 20.60 -8.27
CA THR A 56 -7.20 21.20 -9.04
C THR A 56 -8.49 20.39 -8.97
N PRO A 57 -9.67 21.00 -9.20
CA PRO A 57 -10.95 20.29 -9.16
C PRO A 57 -11.00 19.07 -10.08
N GLY A 58 -11.49 17.95 -9.58
CA GLY A 58 -11.71 16.72 -10.34
C GLY A 58 -11.30 15.44 -9.62
N LEU A 59 -11.35 14.34 -10.38
CA LEU A 59 -10.96 13.01 -9.91
C LEU A 59 -9.46 12.75 -10.16
N TRP A 60 -8.75 12.48 -9.10
CA TRP A 60 -7.35 12.09 -9.06
C TRP A 60 -7.21 10.62 -8.67
N ALA A 61 -6.28 9.92 -9.27
CA ALA A 61 -5.88 8.58 -8.82
C ALA A 61 -4.35 8.47 -8.83
N GLY A 62 -3.81 7.70 -7.88
CA GLY A 62 -2.37 7.60 -7.78
C GLY A 62 -1.87 6.87 -6.54
N PHE A 63 -0.62 7.15 -6.20
CA PHE A 63 0.02 6.60 -5.02
C PHE A 63 0.84 7.66 -4.26
N LEU A 64 1.08 7.38 -2.99
CA LEU A 64 1.97 8.09 -2.08
C LEU A 64 2.95 7.06 -1.55
N ALA A 65 4.25 7.28 -1.75
CA ALA A 65 5.29 6.36 -1.31
C ALA A 65 5.50 6.40 0.21
N PHE A 66 6.11 5.36 0.74
CA PHE A 66 6.43 5.25 2.16
C PHE A 66 7.36 6.37 2.63
N GLU A 67 8.30 6.78 1.79
CA GLU A 67 9.33 7.77 2.08
C GLU A 67 8.76 9.18 2.34
N LEU A 68 7.52 9.48 1.89
CA LEU A 68 6.84 10.73 2.31
C LEU A 68 6.71 10.85 3.83
N GLY A 69 6.67 9.73 4.54
CA GLY A 69 6.69 9.72 6.00
C GLY A 69 8.00 10.22 6.61
N HIS A 70 9.11 10.11 5.90
CA HIS A 70 10.41 10.61 6.36
C HIS A 70 10.43 12.14 6.45
N ALA A 71 9.76 12.81 5.52
CA ALA A 71 9.60 14.25 5.54
C ALA A 71 8.72 14.72 6.70
N VAL A 72 7.67 13.93 7.01
CA VAL A 72 6.73 14.20 8.10
C VAL A 72 7.40 14.12 9.47
N GLU A 73 8.20 13.08 9.70
CA GLU A 73 8.77 12.76 11.00
C GLU A 73 10.27 13.12 11.11
N ALA A 74 10.80 13.92 10.18
CA ALA A 74 12.19 14.39 10.16
C ALA A 74 13.23 13.26 10.32
N VAL A 75 13.06 12.17 9.59
CA VAL A 75 13.99 11.03 9.56
C VAL A 75 15.29 11.44 8.89
N ARG A 76 16.42 11.10 9.49
CA ARG A 76 17.73 11.37 8.91
C ARG A 76 18.06 10.33 7.86
N PRO A 77 18.66 10.71 6.71
CA PRO A 77 19.11 9.75 5.72
C PRO A 77 20.00 8.66 6.34
N GLY A 78 19.74 7.43 5.97
CA GLY A 78 20.43 6.26 6.46
C GLY A 78 20.78 5.29 5.33
N ARG A 79 20.65 4.00 5.60
CA ARG A 79 21.06 2.95 4.67
C ARG A 79 20.10 2.80 3.50
N ALA A 80 18.80 2.94 3.74
CA ALA A 80 17.80 2.83 2.69
C ALA A 80 17.90 3.97 1.68
N SER A 81 18.01 5.22 2.15
CA SER A 81 18.17 6.42 1.30
C SER A 81 19.51 6.48 0.56
N ALA A 82 20.48 5.60 0.85
CA ALA A 82 21.71 5.51 0.07
C ALA A 82 21.49 4.96 -1.35
N VAL A 83 20.32 4.40 -1.62
CA VAL A 83 19.92 3.88 -2.93
C VAL A 83 18.88 4.81 -3.53
N ALA A 84 19.11 5.25 -4.78
CA ALA A 84 18.16 6.09 -5.47
C ALA A 84 16.80 5.39 -5.65
N PRO A 85 15.68 6.07 -5.39
CA PRO A 85 14.34 5.50 -5.57
C PRO A 85 14.07 5.19 -7.05
N THR A 86 13.29 4.16 -7.30
CA THR A 86 12.87 3.77 -8.66
C THR A 86 11.57 4.43 -9.09
N VAL A 87 10.88 5.06 -8.16
CA VAL A 87 9.60 5.78 -8.36
C VAL A 87 9.63 7.08 -7.57
N PRO A 88 8.83 8.11 -7.96
CA PRO A 88 8.69 9.33 -7.17
C PRO A 88 8.02 9.05 -5.81
N ASP A 89 8.19 9.94 -4.85
CA ASP A 89 7.56 9.87 -3.52
C ASP A 89 6.04 9.99 -3.57
N GLY A 90 5.49 10.60 -4.61
CA GLY A 90 4.08 10.62 -4.90
C GLY A 90 3.82 10.86 -6.38
N LEU A 91 2.79 10.21 -6.90
CA LEU A 91 2.33 10.39 -8.27
C LEU A 91 0.81 10.34 -8.29
N LEU A 92 0.21 11.50 -8.52
CA LEU A 92 -1.23 11.67 -8.66
C LEU A 92 -1.54 12.16 -10.06
N VAL A 93 -2.53 11.57 -10.69
CA VAL A 93 -2.98 11.91 -12.06
C VAL A 93 -4.46 12.24 -12.03
N ARG A 94 -4.81 13.42 -12.53
CA ARG A 94 -6.20 13.81 -12.76
C ARG A 94 -6.68 13.26 -14.10
N PHE A 95 -7.82 12.60 -14.09
CA PHE A 95 -8.43 12.00 -15.26
C PHE A 95 -9.66 12.80 -15.71
N ALA A 96 -9.77 13.08 -17.04
CA ALA A 96 -10.90 13.77 -17.60
C ALA A 96 -12.16 12.89 -17.64
N ARG A 97 -11.98 11.58 -17.70
CA ARG A 97 -13.07 10.61 -17.79
C ARG A 97 -12.93 9.49 -16.77
N HIS A 98 -14.03 9.16 -16.16
CA HIS A 98 -14.13 7.99 -15.30
C HIS A 98 -15.53 7.37 -15.39
N ARG A 99 -15.62 6.10 -15.02
CA ARG A 99 -16.86 5.36 -14.96
C ARG A 99 -16.85 4.38 -13.79
N HIS A 100 -18.00 4.27 -13.16
CA HIS A 100 -18.26 3.18 -12.22
C HIS A 100 -18.85 1.99 -12.96
N VAL A 101 -18.33 0.78 -12.72
CA VAL A 101 -18.83 -0.48 -13.26
C VAL A 101 -18.99 -1.51 -12.15
N PRO A 102 -20.08 -2.32 -12.14
CA PRO A 102 -20.32 -3.28 -11.06
C PRO A 102 -19.30 -4.41 -11.06
N ASP A 103 -18.80 -4.81 -12.21
CA ASP A 103 -17.77 -5.83 -12.39
C ASP A 103 -16.81 -5.46 -13.53
N LEU A 104 -15.75 -6.27 -13.71
CA LEU A 104 -14.76 -6.08 -14.77
C LEU A 104 -14.99 -7.01 -15.97
N ASP A 105 -16.08 -7.78 -15.97
CA ASP A 105 -16.43 -8.63 -17.10
C ASP A 105 -16.72 -7.75 -18.33
N GLY A 106 -15.97 -8.00 -19.40
CA GLY A 106 -16.00 -7.18 -20.60
C GLY A 106 -15.27 -5.82 -20.51
N VAL A 107 -14.62 -5.49 -19.38
CA VAL A 107 -13.76 -4.31 -19.24
C VAL A 107 -12.29 -4.67 -19.48
N LEU A 108 -11.86 -5.85 -19.08
CA LEU A 108 -10.50 -6.33 -19.34
C LEU A 108 -10.39 -6.95 -20.74
N PRO A 109 -9.27 -6.71 -21.46
CA PRO A 109 -9.08 -7.31 -22.78
C PRO A 109 -8.99 -8.85 -22.66
N ALA A 110 -9.54 -9.56 -23.62
CA ALA A 110 -9.48 -11.01 -23.71
C ALA A 110 -8.97 -11.43 -25.11
N PRO A 111 -8.09 -12.46 -25.23
CA PRO A 111 -7.44 -13.17 -24.14
C PRO A 111 -6.23 -12.40 -23.57
N LEU A 112 -6.03 -12.42 -22.26
CA LEU A 112 -4.80 -11.95 -21.63
C LEU A 112 -3.76 -13.08 -21.62
N ALA A 113 -2.53 -12.75 -21.99
CA ALA A 113 -1.42 -13.68 -21.83
C ALA A 113 -1.20 -13.95 -20.34
N PRO A 114 -0.95 -15.21 -19.92
CA PRO A 114 -0.64 -15.49 -18.53
C PRO A 114 0.67 -14.81 -18.14
N VAL A 115 0.67 -14.05 -17.06
CA VAL A 115 1.89 -13.53 -16.45
C VAL A 115 2.65 -14.69 -15.82
N ARG A 116 3.92 -14.81 -16.13
CA ARG A 116 4.83 -15.76 -15.50
C ARG A 116 6.05 -15.02 -15.00
N LEU A 117 6.02 -14.65 -13.72
CA LEU A 117 7.23 -14.23 -13.03
C LEU A 117 7.98 -15.50 -12.61
N GLY A 118 9.22 -15.65 -13.10
CA GLY A 118 10.16 -16.65 -12.61
C GLY A 118 10.58 -16.38 -11.15
N PRO A 119 11.66 -17.05 -10.67
CA PRO A 119 12.34 -16.65 -9.46
C PRO A 119 12.72 -15.17 -9.52
N ALA A 120 12.70 -14.48 -8.39
CA ALA A 120 13.21 -13.11 -8.34
C ALA A 120 14.71 -13.10 -8.64
N ASP A 121 15.16 -12.11 -9.42
CA ASP A 121 16.58 -11.96 -9.75
C ASP A 121 17.39 -11.47 -8.55
N ARG A 122 16.74 -10.67 -7.68
CA ARG A 122 17.34 -10.12 -6.45
C ARG A 122 16.35 -10.04 -5.30
N SER A 123 16.90 -10.06 -4.08
CA SER A 123 16.21 -9.67 -2.84
C SER A 123 17.08 -8.63 -2.12
N SER A 124 16.47 -7.55 -1.65
CA SER A 124 17.19 -6.50 -0.93
C SER A 124 17.85 -6.99 0.36
N LEU A 125 17.27 -8.00 1.00
CA LEU A 125 17.85 -8.73 2.12
C LEU A 125 17.74 -10.22 1.83
N GLY A 126 18.87 -10.94 1.90
CA GLY A 126 18.91 -12.40 1.92
C GLY A 126 18.53 -12.93 3.31
N ARG A 127 18.41 -14.26 3.46
CA ARG A 127 17.96 -14.88 4.71
C ARG A 127 18.81 -14.48 5.93
N SER A 128 20.13 -14.58 5.82
CA SER A 128 21.04 -14.23 6.92
C SER A 128 20.98 -12.74 7.27
N GLN A 129 20.87 -11.88 6.28
CA GLN A 129 20.75 -10.42 6.46
C GLN A 129 19.42 -10.04 7.11
N TYR A 130 18.32 -10.67 6.70
CA TYR A 130 16.99 -10.42 7.29
C TYR A 130 16.95 -10.88 8.76
N ILE A 131 17.53 -12.05 9.07
CA ILE A 131 17.63 -12.55 10.45
C ILE A 131 18.45 -11.59 11.31
N ALA A 132 19.62 -11.14 10.85
CA ALA A 132 20.44 -10.17 11.57
C ALA A 132 19.71 -8.81 11.76
N ALA A 133 18.98 -8.36 10.74
CA ALA A 133 18.15 -7.16 10.85
C ALA A 133 17.03 -7.33 11.90
N ALA A 134 16.36 -8.48 11.92
CA ALA A 134 15.34 -8.79 12.92
C ALA A 134 15.91 -8.86 14.34
N GLU A 135 17.11 -9.42 14.52
CA GLU A 135 17.82 -9.42 15.79
C GLU A 135 18.13 -8.00 16.27
N THR A 136 18.58 -7.11 15.36
CA THR A 136 18.80 -5.69 15.66
C THR A 136 17.51 -5.00 16.10
N VAL A 137 16.39 -5.29 15.45
CA VAL A 137 15.06 -4.78 15.87
C VAL A 137 14.73 -5.28 17.28
N LEU A 138 14.96 -6.56 17.58
CA LEU A 138 14.70 -7.11 18.91
C LEU A 138 15.58 -6.45 19.99
N GLU A 139 16.83 -6.08 19.66
CA GLU A 139 17.69 -5.30 20.58
C GLU A 139 17.09 -3.92 20.85
N HIS A 140 16.56 -3.22 19.83
CA HIS A 140 15.85 -1.96 20.02
C HIS A 140 14.60 -2.11 20.90
N ILE A 141 13.85 -3.20 20.74
CA ILE A 141 12.67 -3.48 21.55
C ILE A 141 13.08 -3.74 23.01
N ARG A 142 14.10 -4.56 23.26
CA ARG A 142 14.63 -4.84 24.61
C ARG A 142 15.18 -3.59 25.29
N ALA A 143 15.78 -2.69 24.53
CA ALA A 143 16.25 -1.41 25.02
C ALA A 143 15.13 -0.37 25.26
N GLY A 144 13.86 -0.70 24.97
CA GLY A 144 12.72 0.19 25.14
C GLY A 144 12.62 1.31 24.09
N ASN A 145 13.35 1.20 22.98
CA ASN A 145 13.35 2.20 21.91
C ASN A 145 12.07 2.14 21.07
N CYS A 146 11.45 0.97 20.97
CA CYS A 146 10.21 0.73 20.23
C CYS A 146 9.48 -0.50 20.75
N TYR A 147 8.22 -0.66 20.39
CA TYR A 147 7.39 -1.83 20.73
C TYR A 147 7.29 -2.82 19.59
N GLN A 148 7.28 -2.31 18.36
CA GLN A 148 7.18 -3.08 17.13
C GLN A 148 7.88 -2.34 16.00
N VAL A 149 8.51 -3.09 15.10
CA VAL A 149 8.99 -2.60 13.79
C VAL A 149 8.49 -3.54 12.71
N ASN A 150 7.85 -3.00 11.67
CA ASN A 150 7.55 -3.78 10.48
C ASN A 150 8.80 -3.83 9.60
N LEU A 151 9.54 -4.94 9.64
CA LEU A 151 10.75 -5.16 8.86
C LEU A 151 10.40 -5.74 7.50
N THR A 152 10.98 -5.17 6.42
CA THR A 152 10.63 -5.54 5.06
C THR A 152 11.84 -5.88 4.19
N ARG A 153 11.57 -6.54 3.07
CA ARG A 153 12.51 -6.75 1.96
C ARG A 153 11.79 -6.63 0.63
N THR A 154 12.52 -6.26 -0.41
CA THR A 154 12.01 -6.13 -1.76
C THR A 154 12.57 -7.24 -2.64
N LEU A 155 11.67 -7.95 -3.32
CA LEU A 155 11.97 -8.87 -4.41
C LEU A 155 11.96 -8.09 -5.72
N GLU A 156 12.92 -8.34 -6.60
CA GLU A 156 13.07 -7.61 -7.85
C GLU A 156 13.30 -8.58 -9.02
N TRP A 157 12.67 -8.28 -10.15
CA TRP A 157 12.84 -8.92 -11.45
C TRP A 157 13.32 -7.90 -12.46
N ASP A 158 14.39 -8.22 -13.18
CA ASP A 158 14.96 -7.41 -14.28
C ASP A 158 14.07 -7.44 -15.54
N THR A 159 12.78 -7.62 -15.37
CA THR A 159 11.78 -7.70 -16.42
C THR A 159 10.55 -6.91 -16.02
N ALA A 160 10.06 -6.06 -16.93
CA ALA A 160 8.77 -5.42 -16.78
C ALA A 160 7.66 -6.45 -17.09
N ALA A 161 6.92 -6.84 -16.04
CA ALA A 161 5.73 -7.66 -16.24
C ALA A 161 4.60 -6.83 -16.86
N ASP A 162 3.72 -7.45 -17.65
CA ASP A 162 2.52 -6.79 -18.13
C ASP A 162 1.57 -6.49 -16.96
N PRO A 163 1.35 -5.22 -16.62
CA PRO A 163 0.56 -4.85 -15.45
C PRO A 163 -0.92 -5.18 -15.59
N VAL A 164 -1.47 -5.20 -16.81
CA VAL A 164 -2.89 -5.54 -17.05
C VAL A 164 -3.09 -7.04 -16.86
N ALA A 165 -2.21 -7.87 -17.41
CA ALA A 165 -2.26 -9.31 -17.23
C ALA A 165 -2.04 -9.70 -15.74
N MET A 166 -1.14 -9.00 -15.05
CA MET A 166 -0.89 -9.21 -13.62
C MET A 166 -2.13 -8.83 -12.79
N PHE A 167 -2.74 -7.70 -13.08
CA PHE A 167 -3.97 -7.25 -12.41
C PHE A 167 -5.11 -8.26 -12.62
N ALA A 168 -5.30 -8.74 -13.85
CA ALA A 168 -6.30 -9.76 -14.15
C ALA A 168 -6.08 -11.04 -13.34
N ALA A 169 -4.84 -11.50 -13.23
CA ALA A 169 -4.49 -12.68 -12.44
C ALA A 169 -4.78 -12.50 -10.94
N LEU A 170 -4.56 -11.29 -10.41
CA LEU A 170 -4.76 -10.98 -8.99
C LEU A 170 -6.20 -10.61 -8.64
N ALA A 171 -6.93 -9.94 -9.53
CA ALA A 171 -8.20 -9.30 -9.21
C ALA A 171 -9.44 -10.05 -9.73
N LEU A 172 -9.37 -10.75 -10.88
CA LEU A 172 -10.58 -11.28 -11.53
C LEU A 172 -11.28 -12.40 -10.76
N ARG A 173 -10.53 -13.31 -10.11
CA ARG A 173 -11.15 -14.48 -9.48
C ARG A 173 -11.65 -14.21 -8.05
N LYS A 174 -10.91 -13.46 -7.28
CA LYS A 174 -11.22 -13.11 -5.87
C LYS A 174 -10.55 -11.77 -5.59
N PRO A 175 -11.17 -10.64 -5.96
CA PRO A 175 -10.58 -9.34 -5.72
C PRO A 175 -10.43 -9.09 -4.22
N ALA A 176 -9.29 -8.53 -3.84
CA ALA A 176 -9.14 -7.96 -2.51
C ALA A 176 -10.02 -6.71 -2.38
N PRO A 177 -10.42 -6.31 -1.16
CA PRO A 177 -11.29 -5.15 -0.94
C PRO A 177 -10.79 -3.86 -1.61
N HIS A 178 -9.48 -3.65 -1.65
CA HIS A 178 -8.85 -2.48 -2.24
C HIS A 178 -7.88 -2.89 -3.38
N ALA A 179 -8.30 -3.84 -4.23
CA ALA A 179 -7.54 -4.20 -5.41
C ALA A 179 -7.54 -3.04 -6.42
N GLY A 180 -6.42 -2.88 -7.14
CA GLY A 180 -6.32 -1.82 -8.13
C GLY A 180 -5.19 -2.02 -9.12
N LEU A 181 -5.34 -1.36 -10.27
CA LEU A 181 -4.32 -1.14 -11.29
C LEU A 181 -4.21 0.37 -11.51
N LEU A 182 -3.02 0.90 -11.35
CA LEU A 182 -2.65 2.23 -11.76
C LEU A 182 -1.57 2.10 -12.83
N ARG A 183 -1.73 2.75 -13.96
CA ARG A 183 -0.72 2.91 -14.99
C ARG A 183 -0.64 4.39 -15.32
N LEU A 184 0.34 5.05 -14.73
CA LEU A 184 0.41 6.50 -14.62
C LEU A 184 1.63 7.03 -15.37
N PRO A 185 1.48 8.11 -16.15
CA PRO A 185 2.62 8.80 -16.77
C PRO A 185 3.43 9.55 -15.71
N THR A 186 4.74 9.61 -15.89
CA THR A 186 5.62 10.48 -15.08
C THR A 186 5.90 11.78 -15.82
N ALA A 187 6.28 12.84 -15.09
CA ALA A 187 6.66 14.12 -15.67
C ALA A 187 7.88 14.01 -16.61
N ALA A 188 8.75 13.04 -16.37
CA ALA A 188 9.93 12.76 -17.21
C ALA A 188 9.61 12.00 -18.52
N GLY A 189 8.32 11.69 -18.79
CA GLY A 189 7.91 10.99 -20.01
C GLY A 189 7.98 9.46 -19.93
N GLY A 190 8.22 8.89 -18.73
CA GLY A 190 8.10 7.46 -18.45
C GLY A 190 6.71 7.07 -17.96
N ALA A 191 6.60 5.85 -17.43
CA ALA A 191 5.40 5.37 -16.78
C ALA A 191 5.73 4.52 -15.54
N VAL A 192 4.85 4.59 -14.55
CA VAL A 192 4.83 3.71 -13.39
C VAL A 192 3.53 2.94 -13.38
N ALA A 193 3.61 1.61 -13.27
CA ALA A 193 2.42 0.81 -13.03
C ALA A 193 2.46 0.21 -11.63
N VAL A 194 1.30 0.28 -10.95
CA VAL A 194 1.10 -0.29 -9.61
C VAL A 194 -0.05 -1.28 -9.69
N VAL A 195 0.20 -2.52 -9.31
CA VAL A 195 -0.80 -3.58 -9.29
C VAL A 195 -0.99 -4.05 -7.87
N SER A 196 -2.12 -3.70 -7.28
CA SER A 196 -2.40 -3.94 -5.87
C SER A 196 -3.50 -4.98 -5.65
N ALA A 197 -3.25 -5.87 -4.70
CA ALA A 197 -4.25 -6.77 -4.11
C ALA A 197 -4.38 -6.46 -2.60
N SER A 198 -4.39 -5.18 -2.24
CA SER A 198 -4.45 -4.75 -0.84
C SER A 198 -5.77 -5.15 -0.18
N PRO A 199 -5.71 -5.73 1.02
CA PRO A 199 -6.89 -6.00 1.82
C PRO A 199 -7.28 -4.81 2.71
N GLU A 200 -6.40 -3.81 2.88
CA GLU A 200 -6.45 -2.86 4.00
C GLU A 200 -6.73 -1.43 3.55
N ARG A 201 -7.76 -0.82 4.12
CA ARG A 201 -8.03 0.62 3.96
C ARG A 201 -7.08 1.41 4.85
N PHE A 202 -6.34 2.34 4.24
CA PHE A 202 -5.54 3.31 4.97
C PHE A 202 -6.41 4.44 5.49
N LEU A 203 -7.04 5.19 4.60
CA LEU A 203 -7.93 6.30 4.90
C LEU A 203 -9.09 6.33 3.92
N SER A 204 -10.28 6.64 4.41
CA SER A 204 -11.36 7.14 3.58
C SER A 204 -11.97 8.37 4.23
N TRP A 205 -12.49 9.29 3.39
CA TRP A 205 -13.15 10.48 3.89
C TRP A 205 -14.28 10.92 2.97
N THR A 206 -15.24 11.62 3.55
CA THR A 206 -16.30 12.34 2.85
C THR A 206 -16.60 13.61 3.62
N GLY A 207 -16.36 14.76 3.02
CA GLY A 207 -16.33 16.03 3.73
C GLY A 207 -15.28 15.97 4.85
N ARG A 208 -15.71 16.23 6.08
CA ARG A 208 -14.82 16.16 7.27
C ARG A 208 -14.84 14.82 8.01
N ALA A 209 -15.73 13.91 7.65
CA ALA A 209 -15.75 12.57 8.25
C ALA A 209 -14.60 11.75 7.69
N VAL A 210 -13.74 11.23 8.56
CA VAL A 210 -12.56 10.41 8.20
C VAL A 210 -12.58 9.08 8.92
N GLU A 211 -12.15 8.02 8.24
CA GLU A 211 -12.09 6.66 8.75
C GLU A 211 -10.78 5.98 8.35
N THR A 212 -10.24 5.15 9.24
CA THR A 212 -9.17 4.18 8.93
C THR A 212 -9.57 2.80 9.45
N ARG A 213 -9.13 1.73 8.72
CA ARG A 213 -9.53 0.35 9.05
C ARG A 213 -8.33 -0.59 9.08
N PRO A 214 -7.48 -0.51 10.12
CA PRO A 214 -6.32 -1.35 10.25
C PRO A 214 -6.68 -2.82 10.44
N ILE A 215 -5.86 -3.68 9.83
CA ILE A 215 -5.99 -5.15 9.88
C ILE A 215 -4.79 -5.74 10.61
N LYS A 216 -5.05 -6.63 11.57
CA LYS A 216 -4.05 -7.55 12.13
C LYS A 216 -4.68 -8.92 12.28
N GLY A 217 -3.87 -9.95 12.05
CA GLY A 217 -4.38 -11.31 12.03
C GLY A 217 -5.09 -11.68 10.72
N THR A 218 -4.69 -12.81 10.17
CA THR A 218 -5.30 -13.43 8.98
C THR A 218 -5.31 -14.93 9.16
N ALA A 219 -6.46 -15.55 9.10
CA ALA A 219 -6.59 -17.00 9.22
C ALA A 219 -7.60 -17.57 8.21
N ALA A 220 -7.44 -18.85 7.87
CA ALA A 220 -8.43 -19.56 7.06
C ALA A 220 -9.75 -19.77 7.82
N HIS A 221 -9.67 -19.91 9.14
CA HIS A 221 -10.83 -20.16 10.00
C HIS A 221 -11.04 -18.99 10.98
N PRO A 222 -12.21 -18.33 10.97
CA PRO A 222 -12.53 -17.20 11.85
C PRO A 222 -12.28 -17.48 13.34
N ALA A 223 -12.64 -18.68 13.81
CA ALA A 223 -12.44 -19.08 15.20
C ALA A 223 -10.96 -19.10 15.66
N ALA A 224 -10.00 -19.13 14.75
CA ALA A 224 -8.59 -19.01 15.11
C ALA A 224 -8.27 -17.57 15.51
N LEU A 225 -8.82 -16.58 14.80
CA LEU A 225 -8.66 -15.16 15.11
C LEU A 225 -9.37 -14.79 16.42
N GLU A 226 -10.59 -15.26 16.62
CA GLU A 226 -11.38 -15.00 17.84
C GLU A 226 -10.63 -15.42 19.11
N ARG A 227 -9.76 -16.43 19.03
CA ARG A 227 -8.97 -16.97 20.16
C ARG A 227 -7.53 -16.51 20.21
N SER A 228 -7.05 -15.77 19.22
CA SER A 228 -5.67 -15.34 19.15
C SER A 228 -5.41 -14.11 20.02
N ALA A 229 -4.96 -14.30 21.24
CA ALA A 229 -4.58 -13.20 22.13
C ALA A 229 -3.49 -12.31 21.53
N LYS A 230 -2.56 -12.90 20.74
CA LYS A 230 -1.51 -12.17 20.04
C LYS A 230 -2.11 -11.21 19.01
N ASP A 231 -2.97 -11.72 18.09
CA ASP A 231 -3.54 -10.89 17.03
C ASP A 231 -4.42 -9.76 17.60
N HIS A 232 -5.14 -10.04 18.69
CA HIS A 232 -5.91 -9.02 19.40
C HIS A 232 -5.01 -7.94 20.00
N ALA A 233 -3.93 -8.30 20.70
CA ALA A 233 -3.00 -7.35 21.29
C ALA A 233 -2.33 -6.47 20.21
N GLU A 234 -1.88 -7.05 19.10
CA GLU A 234 -1.31 -6.32 17.97
C GLU A 234 -2.35 -5.36 17.34
N ASN A 235 -3.59 -5.80 17.17
CA ASN A 235 -4.65 -4.98 16.60
C ASN A 235 -4.96 -3.78 17.51
N VAL A 236 -5.12 -3.98 18.82
CA VAL A 236 -5.34 -2.91 19.80
C VAL A 236 -4.21 -1.89 19.77
N MET A 237 -2.95 -2.34 19.70
CA MET A 237 -1.80 -1.43 19.61
C MET A 237 -1.87 -0.56 18.34
N ILE A 238 -2.23 -1.13 17.19
CA ILE A 238 -2.33 -0.37 15.93
C ILE A 238 -3.53 0.58 15.96
N VAL A 239 -4.64 0.18 16.57
CA VAL A 239 -5.79 1.08 16.79
C VAL A 239 -5.38 2.30 17.62
N ASP A 240 -4.58 2.12 18.65
CA ASP A 240 -4.11 3.23 19.50
C ASP A 240 -3.17 4.18 18.73
N LEU A 241 -2.30 3.64 17.87
CA LEU A 241 -1.49 4.44 16.95
C LEU A 241 -2.35 5.23 15.96
N ALA A 242 -3.35 4.60 15.35
CA ALA A 242 -4.26 5.25 14.42
C ALA A 242 -5.08 6.36 15.12
N ARG A 243 -5.53 6.12 16.34
CA ARG A 243 -6.18 7.13 17.17
C ARG A 243 -5.27 8.31 17.49
N ASN A 244 -3.99 8.03 17.78
CA ASN A 244 -2.99 9.08 18.01
C ASN A 244 -2.78 9.94 16.76
N ASP A 245 -2.59 9.32 15.59
CA ASP A 245 -2.41 10.00 14.32
C ASP A 245 -3.61 10.89 13.97
N MET A 246 -4.83 10.35 14.04
CA MET A 246 -6.06 11.08 13.80
C MET A 246 -6.32 12.16 14.87
N GLY A 247 -5.87 11.93 16.11
CA GLY A 247 -6.01 12.87 17.23
C GLY A 247 -5.29 14.20 17.01
N ARG A 248 -4.29 14.20 16.14
CA ARG A 248 -3.55 15.42 15.78
C ARG A 248 -4.37 16.37 14.88
N VAL A 249 -5.36 15.85 14.16
CA VAL A 249 -6.10 16.58 13.10
C VAL A 249 -7.62 16.55 13.25
N CYS A 250 -8.16 15.69 14.08
CA CYS A 250 -9.61 15.63 14.34
C CYS A 250 -10.05 16.55 15.48
N GLU A 251 -11.32 16.88 15.49
CA GLU A 251 -11.97 17.63 16.59
C GLU A 251 -11.80 16.86 17.91
N PRO A 252 -11.46 17.55 19.01
CA PRO A 252 -11.37 16.91 20.31
C PRO A 252 -12.66 16.17 20.69
N GLY A 253 -12.53 14.90 21.09
CA GLY A 253 -13.66 14.06 21.46
C GLY A 253 -14.44 13.43 20.29
N SER A 254 -14.08 13.71 19.03
CA SER A 254 -14.76 13.14 17.86
C SER A 254 -14.26 11.73 17.51
N ILE A 255 -13.10 11.31 18.01
CA ILE A 255 -12.51 10.01 17.67
C ILE A 255 -13.27 8.89 18.38
N GLN A 256 -13.73 7.95 17.59
CA GLN A 256 -14.49 6.77 18.02
C GLN A 256 -13.87 5.50 17.45
N VAL A 257 -14.06 4.39 18.14
CA VAL A 257 -13.72 3.04 17.69
C VAL A 257 -15.01 2.22 17.69
N PRO A 258 -15.84 2.35 16.65
CA PRO A 258 -17.14 1.66 16.59
C PRO A 258 -16.98 0.15 16.51
N GLU A 259 -15.88 -0.34 15.94
CA GLU A 259 -15.56 -1.76 15.83
C GLU A 259 -14.12 -1.97 16.28
N LEU A 260 -13.91 -2.80 17.29
CA LEU A 260 -12.60 -3.20 17.79
C LEU A 260 -12.46 -4.71 17.66
N CYS A 261 -11.41 -5.14 16.93
CA CYS A 261 -11.09 -6.55 16.71
C CYS A 261 -12.26 -7.37 16.13
N ALA A 262 -13.03 -6.80 15.20
CA ALA A 262 -14.09 -7.50 14.51
C ALA A 262 -13.52 -8.54 13.53
N VAL A 263 -14.12 -9.73 13.49
CA VAL A 263 -13.71 -10.78 12.55
C VAL A 263 -14.51 -10.64 11.25
N GLU A 264 -13.87 -10.14 10.21
CA GLU A 264 -14.45 -10.07 8.87
C GLU A 264 -14.13 -11.33 8.06
N ARG A 265 -15.17 -11.86 7.41
CA ARG A 265 -15.10 -13.10 6.64
C ARG A 265 -15.08 -12.83 5.15
N TYR A 266 -14.06 -13.38 4.48
CA TYR A 266 -13.91 -13.33 3.03
C TYR A 266 -13.86 -14.77 2.46
N PRO A 267 -14.10 -14.98 1.16
CA PRO A 267 -14.03 -16.31 0.57
C PRO A 267 -12.65 -16.96 0.78
N GLY A 268 -12.58 -17.92 1.71
CA GLY A 268 -11.38 -18.71 2.02
C GLY A 268 -10.39 -18.08 3.03
N LEU A 269 -10.74 -16.93 3.65
CA LEU A 269 -9.96 -16.32 4.72
C LEU A 269 -10.81 -15.40 5.61
N ALA A 270 -10.30 -15.09 6.80
CA ALA A 270 -10.85 -14.06 7.66
C ALA A 270 -9.75 -13.10 8.12
N HIS A 271 -10.14 -11.87 8.41
CA HIS A 271 -9.27 -10.84 8.97
C HIS A 271 -9.82 -10.34 10.30
N LEU A 272 -8.91 -9.93 11.18
CA LEU A 272 -9.25 -9.18 12.39
C LEU A 272 -9.10 -7.69 12.08
N VAL A 273 -10.22 -6.99 12.01
CA VAL A 273 -10.30 -5.60 11.55
C VAL A 273 -10.82 -4.71 12.67
N SER A 274 -10.27 -3.51 12.79
CA SER A 274 -10.84 -2.48 13.65
C SER A 274 -11.16 -1.25 12.82
N THR A 275 -12.12 -0.45 13.28
CA THR A 275 -12.53 0.79 12.61
C THR A 275 -12.29 1.96 13.56
N VAL A 276 -11.54 2.96 13.11
CA VAL A 276 -11.35 4.23 13.83
C VAL A 276 -11.93 5.35 12.96
N ARG A 277 -12.82 6.14 13.55
CA ARG A 277 -13.48 7.28 12.88
C ARG A 277 -13.22 8.57 13.64
N GLY A 278 -13.23 9.69 12.90
CA GLY A 278 -13.13 11.02 13.46
C GLY A 278 -13.75 12.08 12.56
N THR A 279 -13.84 13.29 13.07
CA THR A 279 -14.25 14.48 12.31
C THR A 279 -13.05 15.41 12.22
N LEU A 280 -12.56 15.70 11.03
CA LEU A 280 -11.47 16.65 10.82
C LEU A 280 -11.84 18.03 11.36
N ARG A 281 -10.87 18.73 11.96
CA ARG A 281 -11.05 20.15 12.27
C ARG A 281 -11.28 20.96 11.00
N ALA A 282 -11.99 22.06 11.11
CA ALA A 282 -12.35 22.90 9.98
C ALA A 282 -11.13 23.60 9.32
N ASP A 283 -10.03 23.71 10.04
CA ASP A 283 -8.76 24.29 9.61
C ASP A 283 -7.78 23.27 9.01
N VAL A 284 -8.18 22.02 8.89
CA VAL A 284 -7.33 20.93 8.38
C VAL A 284 -7.84 20.49 7.01
N GLY A 285 -6.98 20.61 6.01
CA GLY A 285 -7.19 20.08 4.68
C GLY A 285 -6.60 18.67 4.46
N LEU A 286 -6.56 18.26 3.22
CA LEU A 286 -6.08 16.92 2.84
C LEU A 286 -4.58 16.74 3.11
N GLY A 287 -3.76 17.75 2.79
CA GLY A 287 -2.32 17.73 3.09
C GLY A 287 -2.07 17.55 4.58
N GLY A 288 -2.81 18.29 5.43
CA GLY A 288 -2.73 18.17 6.89
C GLY A 288 -3.15 16.79 7.40
N LEU A 289 -4.20 16.18 6.83
CA LEU A 289 -4.61 14.80 7.15
C LEU A 289 -3.50 13.80 6.82
N LEU A 290 -2.94 13.88 5.63
CA LEU A 290 -1.87 12.99 5.18
C LEU A 290 -0.59 13.18 6.00
N HIS A 291 -0.23 14.43 6.32
CA HIS A 291 0.89 14.74 7.19
C HIS A 291 0.74 14.10 8.59
N ALA A 292 -0.46 14.05 9.13
CA ALA A 292 -0.70 13.43 10.44
C ALA A 292 -0.68 11.90 10.40
N THR A 293 -0.98 11.27 9.28
CA THR A 293 -1.27 9.83 9.21
C THR A 293 -0.25 9.01 8.42
N LEU A 294 0.48 9.59 7.44
CA LEU A 294 1.52 8.88 6.68
C LEU A 294 2.79 8.66 7.52
N PRO A 295 3.48 7.54 7.28
CA PRO A 295 2.95 6.36 6.60
C PRO A 295 1.94 5.61 7.49
N PRO A 296 1.12 4.70 6.92
CA PRO A 296 0.11 3.97 7.70
C PRO A 296 0.70 3.27 8.93
N ALA A 297 0.01 3.37 10.07
CA ALA A 297 0.48 2.83 11.35
C ALA A 297 0.71 1.31 11.33
N SER A 298 -0.15 0.57 10.60
CA SER A 298 -0.16 -0.90 10.57
C SER A 298 1.09 -1.53 9.95
N ILE A 299 1.82 -0.73 9.11
CA ILE A 299 3.00 -1.19 8.35
C ILE A 299 4.29 -0.46 8.77
N THR A 300 4.26 0.31 9.83
CA THR A 300 5.43 0.98 10.45
C THR A 300 5.79 0.32 11.78
N GLY A 301 5.16 0.74 12.84
CA GLY A 301 5.39 0.33 14.21
C GLY A 301 5.28 1.51 15.18
N ALA A 302 5.66 1.29 16.43
CA ALA A 302 5.47 2.24 17.52
C ALA A 302 6.73 2.42 18.37
N PRO A 303 7.10 3.68 18.76
CA PRO A 303 6.60 4.98 18.28
C PRO A 303 7.04 5.28 16.85
N LYS A 304 6.16 5.87 16.03
CA LYS A 304 6.37 6.08 14.58
C LYS A 304 7.70 6.79 14.25
N PRO A 305 8.07 7.96 14.84
CA PRO A 305 9.31 8.66 14.46
C PRO A 305 10.55 7.81 14.70
N ARG A 306 10.60 7.10 15.84
CA ARG A 306 11.74 6.24 16.17
C ARG A 306 11.83 5.03 15.25
N VAL A 307 10.68 4.43 14.94
CA VAL A 307 10.62 3.24 14.09
C VAL A 307 11.00 3.57 12.65
N LEU A 308 10.57 4.71 12.11
CA LEU A 308 10.99 5.16 10.78
C LEU A 308 12.52 5.31 10.68
N GLN A 309 13.17 5.86 11.71
CA GLN A 309 14.63 5.95 11.74
C GLN A 309 15.28 4.56 11.81
N ILE A 310 14.73 3.62 12.58
CA ILE A 310 15.25 2.24 12.65
C ILE A 310 15.10 1.54 11.29
N ILE A 311 13.98 1.70 10.61
CA ILE A 311 13.75 1.14 9.27
C ILE A 311 14.79 1.71 8.29
N GLU A 312 14.97 3.02 8.29
CA GLU A 312 15.93 3.72 7.43
C GLU A 312 17.38 3.25 7.66
N ASP A 313 17.75 2.99 8.90
CA ASP A 313 19.10 2.54 9.27
C ASP A 313 19.36 1.05 8.93
N ILE A 314 18.31 0.22 8.86
CA ILE A 314 18.42 -1.25 8.72
C ILE A 314 18.13 -1.73 7.30
N GLU A 315 17.07 -1.24 6.66
CA GLU A 315 16.70 -1.64 5.31
C GLU A 315 17.73 -1.12 4.30
N THR A 316 17.88 -1.83 3.18
CA THR A 316 18.97 -1.57 2.23
C THR A 316 18.51 -0.87 0.95
N VAL A 317 17.20 -0.71 0.78
CA VAL A 317 16.59 -0.03 -0.36
C VAL A 317 15.33 0.70 0.10
N PRO A 318 14.92 1.77 -0.58
CA PRO A 318 13.65 2.43 -0.32
C PRO A 318 12.49 1.46 -0.56
N ARG A 319 11.40 1.62 0.19
CA ARG A 319 10.16 0.84 0.00
C ARG A 319 9.36 1.30 -1.21
N GLY A 320 9.45 2.57 -1.56
CA GLY A 320 8.69 3.19 -2.64
C GLY A 320 7.18 3.10 -2.40
N VAL A 321 6.45 2.63 -3.40
CA VAL A 321 4.99 2.45 -3.29
C VAL A 321 4.62 1.46 -2.18
N TYR A 322 5.42 0.41 -1.99
CA TYR A 322 5.15 -0.60 -0.96
C TYR A 322 5.17 0.01 0.43
N CYS A 323 4.16 -0.29 1.25
CA CYS A 323 3.92 0.32 2.56
C CYS A 323 3.54 1.82 2.52
N GLY A 324 3.37 2.41 1.36
CA GLY A 324 2.73 3.69 1.17
C GLY A 324 1.22 3.55 1.02
N ALA A 325 0.61 4.40 0.20
CA ALA A 325 -0.82 4.39 -0.06
C ALA A 325 -1.13 4.44 -1.56
N THR A 326 -2.25 3.82 -1.96
CA THR A 326 -2.76 3.85 -3.34
C THR A 326 -4.27 4.08 -3.33
N GLY A 327 -4.79 4.85 -4.26
CA GLY A 327 -6.22 5.05 -4.32
C GLY A 327 -6.66 6.23 -5.16
N TRP A 328 -7.74 6.88 -4.73
CA TRP A 328 -8.33 8.01 -5.43
C TRP A 328 -8.72 9.13 -4.48
N ILE A 329 -8.75 10.35 -5.04
CA ILE A 329 -9.14 11.59 -4.38
C ILE A 329 -10.09 12.33 -5.36
N ASP A 330 -11.26 12.69 -4.88
CA ASP A 330 -12.20 13.55 -5.62
C ASP A 330 -12.30 14.88 -4.87
N THR A 331 -11.68 15.91 -5.44
CA THR A 331 -11.61 17.23 -4.81
C THR A 331 -12.95 17.98 -4.90
N GLU A 332 -13.81 17.67 -5.88
CA GLU A 332 -15.12 18.28 -6.01
C GLU A 332 -16.13 17.70 -5.02
N LEU A 333 -16.04 16.40 -4.76
CA LEU A 333 -16.89 15.71 -3.78
C LEU A 333 -16.31 15.80 -2.36
N HIS A 334 -15.11 16.36 -2.20
CA HIS A 334 -14.36 16.31 -0.94
C HIS A 334 -14.31 14.89 -0.36
N ALA A 335 -14.00 13.91 -1.18
CA ALA A 335 -14.00 12.50 -0.85
C ALA A 335 -12.75 11.78 -1.35
N GLY A 336 -12.40 10.68 -0.71
CA GLY A 336 -11.33 9.82 -1.19
C GLY A 336 -11.29 8.50 -0.45
N ASP A 337 -10.57 7.55 -1.03
CA ASP A 337 -10.30 6.23 -0.44
C ASP A 337 -8.89 5.79 -0.84
N LEU A 338 -8.02 5.67 0.16
CA LEU A 338 -6.64 5.26 0.03
C LEU A 338 -6.45 3.92 0.76
N ALA A 339 -5.88 2.97 0.08
CA ALA A 339 -5.49 1.67 0.62
C ALA A 339 -4.03 1.67 1.05
N VAL A 340 -3.68 0.91 2.06
CA VAL A 340 -2.28 0.58 2.38
C VAL A 340 -1.69 -0.22 1.22
N ALA A 341 -0.58 0.23 0.63
CA ALA A 341 0.03 -0.42 -0.52
C ALA A 341 0.82 -1.68 -0.11
N ILE A 342 0.12 -2.69 0.36
CA ILE A 342 0.65 -4.05 0.65
C ILE A 342 0.09 -5.05 -0.35
N ARG A 343 0.77 -6.18 -0.53
CA ARG A 343 0.45 -7.16 -1.59
C ARG A 343 0.40 -6.48 -2.96
N THR A 344 1.37 -5.60 -3.18
CA THR A 344 1.40 -4.67 -4.30
C THR A 344 2.69 -4.85 -5.08
N PHE A 345 2.56 -4.99 -6.39
CA PHE A 345 3.67 -4.97 -7.34
C PHE A 345 3.81 -3.57 -7.92
N THR A 346 5.06 -3.18 -8.19
CA THR A 346 5.38 -1.96 -8.91
C THR A 346 6.18 -2.33 -10.16
N VAL A 347 5.80 -1.76 -11.32
CA VAL A 347 6.51 -1.92 -12.59
C VAL A 347 6.98 -0.53 -13.03
N ALA A 348 8.28 -0.32 -13.02
CA ALA A 348 8.91 0.95 -13.39
C ALA A 348 10.33 0.71 -13.90
N GLY A 349 10.83 1.55 -14.82
CA GLY A 349 12.21 1.49 -15.29
C GLY A 349 12.61 0.14 -15.87
N GLY A 350 11.70 -0.59 -16.50
CA GLY A 350 11.96 -1.92 -17.07
C GLY A 350 11.97 -3.07 -16.06
N ARG A 351 11.64 -2.83 -14.79
CA ARG A 351 11.70 -3.79 -13.68
C ARG A 351 10.35 -3.99 -13.03
N THR A 352 10.20 -5.15 -12.39
CA THR A 352 9.06 -5.45 -11.51
C THR A 352 9.58 -5.63 -10.08
N THR A 353 8.91 -5.04 -9.11
CA THR A 353 9.25 -5.19 -7.69
C THR A 353 8.05 -5.65 -6.87
N LEU A 354 8.31 -6.38 -5.78
CA LEU A 354 7.34 -6.79 -4.78
C LEU A 354 7.94 -6.67 -3.38
N GLY A 355 7.38 -5.79 -2.57
CA GLY A 355 7.71 -5.70 -1.16
C GLY A 355 7.00 -6.77 -0.33
N VAL A 356 7.71 -7.37 0.62
CA VAL A 356 7.17 -8.29 1.62
C VAL A 356 7.82 -8.06 2.98
N GLY A 357 7.06 -8.24 4.07
CA GLY A 357 7.58 -8.01 5.41
C GLY A 357 6.65 -8.51 6.51
N GLY A 358 7.06 -8.30 7.74
CA GLY A 358 6.33 -8.67 8.94
C GLY A 358 6.63 -7.77 10.14
N GLY A 359 5.73 -7.71 11.09
CA GLY A 359 5.90 -6.96 12.32
C GLY A 359 6.76 -7.75 13.32
N ILE A 360 7.96 -7.25 13.60
CA ILE A 360 8.83 -7.81 14.64
C ILE A 360 8.39 -7.24 15.99
N VAL A 361 8.05 -8.13 16.92
CA VAL A 361 7.65 -7.85 18.30
C VAL A 361 8.55 -8.60 19.29
N ALA A 362 8.43 -8.34 20.58
CA ALA A 362 9.31 -8.90 21.61
C ALA A 362 9.46 -10.43 21.59
N ASP A 363 8.40 -11.14 21.21
CA ASP A 363 8.35 -12.61 21.17
C ASP A 363 8.61 -13.18 19.76
N SER A 364 9.04 -12.35 18.79
CA SER A 364 9.32 -12.79 17.43
C SER A 364 10.58 -13.67 17.38
N ASP A 365 10.49 -14.75 16.60
CA ASP A 365 11.62 -15.58 16.20
C ASP A 365 12.11 -15.14 14.82
N PRO A 366 13.33 -14.63 14.65
CA PRO A 366 13.82 -14.08 13.38
C PRO A 366 13.73 -15.04 12.18
N ALA A 367 13.93 -16.35 12.43
CA ALA A 367 13.85 -17.34 11.36
C ALA A 367 12.40 -17.57 10.90
N ARG A 368 11.45 -17.60 11.84
CA ARG A 368 10.01 -17.69 11.52
C ARG A 368 9.50 -16.46 10.83
N GLU A 369 9.97 -15.27 11.21
CA GLU A 369 9.60 -14.01 10.53
C GLU A 369 10.11 -14.02 9.06
N TRP A 370 11.32 -14.53 8.81
CA TRP A 370 11.78 -14.77 7.45
C TRP A 370 10.85 -15.70 6.67
N ASP A 371 10.49 -16.85 7.25
CA ASP A 371 9.61 -17.84 6.63
C ASP A 371 8.23 -17.23 6.32
N GLU A 372 7.73 -16.32 7.17
CA GLU A 372 6.49 -15.59 6.95
C GLU A 372 6.57 -14.67 5.73
N THR A 373 7.70 -13.94 5.54
CA THR A 373 7.89 -13.13 4.32
C THR A 373 7.88 -13.98 3.07
N CYS A 374 8.52 -15.15 3.11
CA CYS A 374 8.53 -16.11 2.01
C CYS A 374 7.12 -16.62 1.69
N LEU A 375 6.34 -16.97 2.72
CA LEU A 375 4.96 -17.42 2.55
C LEU A 375 4.06 -16.34 1.93
N LYS A 376 4.21 -15.08 2.37
CA LYS A 376 3.47 -13.94 1.81
C LYS A 376 3.78 -13.76 0.33
N ALA A 377 5.06 -13.81 -0.07
CA ALA A 377 5.48 -13.73 -1.47
C ALA A 377 4.90 -14.88 -2.30
N ARG A 378 5.08 -16.13 -1.87
CA ARG A 378 4.58 -17.33 -2.58
C ARG A 378 3.09 -17.26 -2.86
N ARG A 379 2.28 -16.83 -1.89
CA ARG A 379 0.83 -16.70 -2.07
C ARG A 379 0.43 -15.70 -3.14
N LEU A 380 1.19 -14.64 -3.32
CA LEU A 380 0.94 -13.67 -4.39
C LEU A 380 1.45 -14.20 -5.74
N LEU A 381 2.65 -14.74 -5.78
CA LEU A 381 3.26 -15.28 -6.99
C LEU A 381 2.47 -16.47 -7.54
N ALA A 382 1.94 -17.35 -6.70
CA ALA A 382 1.07 -18.44 -7.13
C ALA A 382 -0.18 -17.96 -7.90
N ARG A 383 -0.70 -16.76 -7.56
CA ARG A 383 -1.83 -16.15 -8.28
C ARG A 383 -1.44 -15.61 -9.65
N THR A 384 -0.20 -15.21 -9.85
CA THR A 384 0.32 -14.75 -11.16
C THR A 384 0.77 -15.89 -12.06
N GLY A 385 0.57 -17.15 -11.65
CA GLY A 385 0.95 -18.34 -12.43
C GLY A 385 2.44 -18.70 -12.33
N ALA A 386 3.16 -18.12 -11.38
CA ALA A 386 4.50 -18.58 -11.02
C ALA A 386 4.44 -20.01 -10.45
N SER A 387 5.40 -20.86 -10.82
CA SER A 387 5.48 -22.20 -10.22
C SER A 387 5.79 -22.11 -8.73
N ASP A 388 5.21 -23.03 -7.91
CA ASP A 388 5.52 -23.17 -6.48
C ASP A 388 7.02 -23.37 -6.19
N ALA A 389 7.78 -23.74 -7.24
CA ALA A 389 9.22 -23.96 -7.20
C ALA A 389 10.07 -22.70 -7.45
N ALA A 390 9.45 -21.51 -7.61
CA ALA A 390 10.23 -20.27 -7.69
C ALA A 390 10.88 -20.04 -6.33
N PRO A 391 12.19 -20.21 -6.14
CA PRO A 391 12.82 -20.01 -4.86
C PRO A 391 12.70 -18.52 -4.52
N VAL A 392 11.93 -18.25 -3.48
CA VAL A 392 11.92 -16.94 -2.79
C VAL A 392 13.23 -16.78 -2.00
N ASP A 393 14.03 -17.83 -2.00
CA ASP A 393 15.36 -17.96 -1.41
C ASP A 393 16.42 -17.58 -2.45
N VAL A 394 16.39 -16.37 -2.99
CA VAL A 394 17.48 -15.88 -3.81
C VAL A 394 18.58 -15.40 -2.88
N LEU A 395 19.70 -16.13 -2.95
CA LEU A 395 21.01 -15.91 -2.38
C LEU A 395 21.18 -16.26 -0.88
N ALA A 396 21.91 -17.34 -0.67
CA ALA A 396 22.69 -17.58 0.52
C ALA A 396 23.80 -16.53 0.66
#